data_e8c5a83ecbc53cdc1d654aa74d7fee60
#
_entry.id   e8c5a83ecbc53cdc1d654aa74d7fee60
#
_cell.length_a   1.000
_cell.length_b   1.000
_cell.length_c   1.000
_cell.angle_alpha   90.00
_cell.angle_beta   90.00
_cell.angle_gamma   90.00
#
_symmetry.space_group_name_H-M   'P 1'
#
loop_
_entity.id
_entity.type
_entity.pdbx_description
1 polymer ?
#
loop_
_entity_poly.entity_id
_entity_poly.type
_entity_poly.pdbx_seq_one_letter_code
_entity_poly.pdbx_strand_id
1 'polypeptide(L)'
;MNIQQKYLLNESEIPRQWYNLLPDLPNPPQPPLGPDGNPVSPDMLAPIFPMGLIEQEVTAERWIDIPDEILEILCRWRPTPLRRAIHLERHLKTPARIYYKDESVSPAGSHKPNTAVAQAWYNKQEGIEKLTTETGAGQWGSALAFSCKLLGLECKVYMVRISFEQKPFRRIMMHTWGADCVPSPSEFTNAGRAILERIPDTPGSLGIAISEAIEEAVMDPRGKTRYSLGSVLNHVLLHQTIIGLEAKKQLKLASEKKVDVVVGCAGGGSNFAGLAFPFVLDKINGAQIEIIPTEPEACPTMTRGPFAYDFGDTAETTPLMPMHSLGHTFVPPPIHAGGLRYHGIGPLISQAIVEGLMSPKAFHQIKCYESAITWARTEGTICAPETSHAIASVIDEANKAREEGTEKVILFNYSGHGLMDLAGYEKFFEGELSDYSLPDEELKAFLEVIKELPKPEIRKSGRW
;
A
#
# COMPACT_ATOMS: atom_id res chain seq x y z
N MET A 1 -14.26 11.83 33.73
CA MET A 1 -14.01 10.39 33.45
C MET A 1 -12.70 10.28 32.70
N ASN A 2 -11.80 9.41 33.16
CA ASN A 2 -10.55 9.14 32.45
C ASN A 2 -10.87 8.19 31.29
N ILE A 3 -10.95 8.69 30.05
CA ILE A 3 -11.20 7.87 28.86
C ILE A 3 -9.85 7.30 28.43
N GLN A 4 -9.74 5.99 28.35
CA GLN A 4 -8.55 5.34 27.82
C GLN A 4 -8.41 5.66 26.32
N GLN A 5 -7.21 6.14 25.94
CA GLN A 5 -6.94 6.58 24.56
C GLN A 5 -6.01 5.64 23.81
N LYS A 6 -5.28 4.78 24.49
CA LYS A 6 -4.28 3.89 23.92
C LYS A 6 -4.46 2.46 24.42
N TYR A 7 -4.53 1.53 23.48
CA TYR A 7 -4.69 0.10 23.73
C TYR A 7 -3.48 -0.62 23.16
N LEU A 8 -2.72 -1.28 24.03
CA LEU A 8 -1.52 -2.04 23.71
C LEU A 8 -1.74 -3.50 24.01
N LEU A 9 -1.19 -4.37 23.17
CA LEU A 9 -1.01 -5.79 23.47
C LEU A 9 0.37 -5.99 24.09
N ASN A 10 0.54 -7.10 24.79
CA ASN A 10 1.87 -7.57 25.19
C ASN A 10 2.56 -8.22 23.96
N GLU A 11 3.88 -8.32 23.96
CA GLU A 11 4.63 -8.98 22.88
C GLU A 11 4.18 -10.44 22.67
N SER A 12 3.83 -11.15 23.74
CA SER A 12 3.30 -12.52 23.68
C SER A 12 1.93 -12.64 22.98
N GLU A 13 1.23 -11.52 22.79
CA GLU A 13 -0.08 -11.48 22.12
C GLU A 13 0.02 -11.09 20.63
N ILE A 14 1.23 -10.84 20.12
CA ILE A 14 1.45 -10.60 18.68
C ILE A 14 0.90 -11.80 17.89
N PRO A 15 0.18 -11.58 16.78
CA PRO A 15 -0.24 -12.66 15.90
C PRO A 15 0.96 -13.47 15.41
N ARG A 16 0.86 -14.81 15.51
CA ARG A 16 1.91 -15.72 15.03
C ARG A 16 1.64 -16.25 13.64
N GLN A 17 0.53 -15.83 13.02
CA GLN A 17 0.13 -16.18 11.67
C GLN A 17 -0.36 -14.95 10.93
N TRP A 18 -0.10 -14.91 9.62
CA TRP A 18 -0.75 -13.98 8.71
C TRP A 18 -2.08 -14.56 8.23
N TYR A 19 -3.01 -13.69 7.88
CA TYR A 19 -4.30 -14.06 7.31
C TYR A 19 -4.30 -13.88 5.78
N ASN A 20 -4.58 -14.94 5.05
CA ASN A 20 -4.72 -14.94 3.60
C ASN A 20 -6.20 -14.82 3.22
N LEU A 21 -6.55 -13.75 2.50
CA LEU A 21 -7.93 -13.54 2.02
C LEU A 21 -8.30 -14.43 0.84
N LEU A 22 -7.31 -14.88 0.05
CA LEU A 22 -7.54 -15.59 -1.22
C LEU A 22 -8.53 -16.76 -1.11
N PRO A 23 -8.40 -17.70 -0.16
CA PRO A 23 -9.31 -18.84 -0.05
C PRO A 23 -10.72 -18.47 0.44
N ASP A 24 -10.92 -17.29 1.01
CA ASP A 24 -12.21 -16.87 1.56
C ASP A 24 -13.03 -16.01 0.58
N LEU A 25 -12.42 -15.51 -0.51
CA LEU A 25 -13.16 -14.80 -1.53
C LEU A 25 -14.14 -15.73 -2.24
N PRO A 26 -15.42 -15.35 -2.40
CA PRO A 26 -16.41 -16.17 -3.10
C PRO A 26 -15.99 -16.51 -4.54
N ASN A 27 -15.35 -15.58 -5.22
CA ASN A 27 -14.72 -15.75 -6.52
C ASN A 27 -13.28 -15.22 -6.43
N PRO A 28 -12.26 -16.06 -6.30
CA PRO A 28 -10.88 -15.60 -6.29
C PRO A 28 -10.49 -14.94 -7.62
N PRO A 29 -9.50 -14.03 -7.61
CA PRO A 29 -8.99 -13.44 -8.85
C PRO A 29 -8.54 -14.50 -9.83
N GLN A 30 -8.68 -14.20 -11.11
CA GLN A 30 -8.11 -15.04 -12.16
C GLN A 30 -6.57 -14.97 -12.09
N PRO A 31 -5.86 -16.02 -12.58
CA PRO A 31 -4.41 -16.06 -12.50
C PRO A 31 -3.77 -14.96 -13.35
N PRO A 32 -2.58 -14.48 -12.97
CA PRO A 32 -1.75 -13.67 -13.84
C PRO A 32 -1.45 -14.41 -15.15
N LEU A 33 -1.34 -13.65 -16.26
CA LEU A 33 -1.04 -14.22 -17.57
C LEU A 33 0.34 -13.83 -18.04
N GLY A 34 1.02 -14.76 -18.69
CA GLY A 34 2.27 -14.51 -19.40
C GLY A 34 2.06 -13.83 -20.75
N PRO A 35 3.16 -13.49 -21.46
CA PRO A 35 3.10 -12.87 -22.79
C PRO A 35 2.37 -13.71 -23.85
N ASP A 36 2.27 -15.02 -23.63
CA ASP A 36 1.57 -15.98 -24.49
C ASP A 36 0.06 -16.08 -24.15
N GLY A 37 -0.43 -15.31 -23.19
CA GLY A 37 -1.81 -15.34 -22.70
C GLY A 37 -2.18 -16.53 -21.83
N ASN A 38 -1.20 -17.37 -21.47
CA ASN A 38 -1.40 -18.50 -20.55
C ASN A 38 -1.13 -18.09 -19.11
N PRO A 39 -1.72 -18.78 -18.11
CA PRO A 39 -1.41 -18.57 -16.71
C PRO A 39 0.09 -18.70 -16.41
N VAL A 40 0.65 -17.76 -15.67
CA VAL A 40 2.05 -17.77 -15.24
C VAL A 40 2.27 -18.91 -14.27
N SER A 41 3.28 -19.75 -14.55
CA SER A 41 3.73 -20.77 -13.60
C SER A 41 4.65 -20.19 -12.53
N PRO A 42 4.72 -20.81 -11.33
CA PRO A 42 5.66 -20.38 -10.29
C PRO A 42 7.12 -20.30 -10.76
N ASP A 43 7.55 -21.21 -11.62
CA ASP A 43 8.92 -21.25 -12.16
C ASP A 43 9.27 -20.01 -13.00
N MET A 44 8.28 -19.40 -13.65
CA MET A 44 8.49 -18.16 -14.42
C MET A 44 8.80 -16.97 -13.50
N LEU A 45 8.39 -17.01 -12.24
CA LEU A 45 8.62 -15.95 -11.25
C LEU A 45 9.92 -16.16 -10.44
N ALA A 46 10.50 -17.37 -10.46
CA ALA A 46 11.70 -17.72 -9.70
C ALA A 46 12.94 -16.85 -9.99
N PRO A 47 13.16 -16.30 -11.21
CA PRO A 47 14.23 -15.32 -11.43
C PRO A 47 14.03 -13.99 -10.69
N ILE A 48 12.79 -13.64 -10.32
CA ILE A 48 12.42 -12.35 -9.74
C ILE A 48 12.22 -12.46 -8.23
N PHE A 49 11.58 -13.55 -7.75
CA PHE A 49 11.23 -13.75 -6.34
C PHE A 49 11.78 -15.09 -5.80
N PRO A 50 12.05 -15.21 -4.49
CA PRO A 50 12.36 -16.48 -3.86
C PRO A 50 11.12 -17.38 -3.80
N MET A 51 11.33 -18.70 -3.84
CA MET A 51 10.24 -19.69 -3.87
C MET A 51 9.27 -19.55 -2.69
N GLY A 52 9.78 -19.27 -1.49
CA GLY A 52 8.92 -19.08 -0.32
C GLY A 52 7.93 -17.92 -0.45
N LEU A 53 8.24 -16.87 -1.21
CA LEU A 53 7.29 -15.78 -1.52
C LEU A 53 6.34 -16.17 -2.67
N ILE A 54 6.81 -16.92 -3.65
CA ILE A 54 5.98 -17.42 -4.76
C ILE A 54 4.93 -18.40 -4.23
N GLU A 55 5.29 -19.27 -3.29
CA GLU A 55 4.34 -20.16 -2.63
C GLU A 55 3.26 -19.36 -1.89
N GLN A 56 3.63 -18.29 -1.19
CA GLN A 56 2.67 -17.40 -0.52
C GLN A 56 1.79 -16.61 -1.49
N GLU A 57 2.27 -16.33 -2.69
CA GLU A 57 1.50 -15.63 -3.72
C GLU A 57 0.30 -16.43 -4.20
N VAL A 58 0.44 -17.77 -4.27
CA VAL A 58 -0.55 -18.68 -4.88
C VAL A 58 -1.24 -19.62 -3.89
N THR A 59 -0.84 -19.63 -2.62
CA THR A 59 -1.36 -20.57 -1.63
C THR A 59 -2.85 -20.38 -1.36
N ALA A 60 -3.57 -21.49 -1.21
CA ALA A 60 -4.94 -21.53 -0.71
C ALA A 60 -5.03 -21.72 0.83
N GLU A 61 -3.89 -21.77 1.53
CA GLU A 61 -3.89 -21.86 2.98
C GLU A 61 -4.35 -20.51 3.58
N ARG A 62 -5.35 -20.58 4.48
CA ARG A 62 -5.94 -19.39 5.13
C ARG A 62 -4.99 -18.73 6.12
N TRP A 63 -4.22 -19.51 6.84
CA TRP A 63 -3.32 -19.05 7.89
C TRP A 63 -1.91 -19.50 7.59
N ILE A 64 -0.99 -18.55 7.51
CA ILE A 64 0.42 -18.79 7.20
C ILE A 64 1.24 -18.43 8.42
N ASP A 65 2.02 -19.36 8.94
CA ASP A 65 2.87 -19.14 10.11
C ASP A 65 3.91 -18.06 9.84
N ILE A 66 4.12 -17.18 10.82
CA ILE A 66 5.18 -16.18 10.79
C ILE A 66 6.42 -16.82 11.39
N PRO A 67 7.54 -16.96 10.65
CA PRO A 67 8.79 -17.45 11.19
C PRO A 67 9.24 -16.69 12.45
N ASP A 68 9.78 -17.40 13.43
CA ASP A 68 10.19 -16.82 14.71
C ASP A 68 11.23 -15.71 14.54
N GLU A 69 12.15 -15.82 13.57
CA GLU A 69 13.16 -14.80 13.29
C GLU A 69 12.55 -13.51 12.72
N ILE A 70 11.46 -13.64 11.95
CA ILE A 70 10.71 -12.47 11.49
C ILE A 70 10.01 -11.82 12.69
N LEU A 71 9.37 -12.60 13.57
CA LEU A 71 8.73 -12.09 14.77
C LEU A 71 9.72 -11.38 15.69
N GLU A 72 10.92 -11.93 15.90
CA GLU A 72 11.98 -11.30 16.68
C GLU A 72 12.33 -9.89 16.16
N ILE A 73 12.40 -9.72 14.83
CA ILE A 73 12.65 -8.41 14.24
C ILE A 73 11.44 -7.50 14.42
N LEU A 74 10.23 -8.00 14.16
CA LEU A 74 8.99 -7.25 14.29
C LEU A 74 8.74 -6.76 15.73
N CYS A 75 9.12 -7.52 16.74
CA CYS A 75 9.01 -7.15 18.18
C CYS A 75 9.75 -5.84 18.53
N ARG A 76 10.66 -5.34 17.68
CA ARG A 76 11.32 -4.04 17.91
C ARG A 76 10.35 -2.86 17.90
N TRP A 77 9.19 -2.98 17.25
CA TRP A 77 8.15 -1.92 17.22
C TRP A 77 6.73 -2.44 17.36
N ARG A 78 6.50 -3.74 17.23
CA ARG A 78 5.19 -4.36 17.41
C ARG A 78 5.04 -4.97 18.81
N PRO A 79 3.82 -5.02 19.36
CA PRO A 79 2.53 -4.58 18.79
C PRO A 79 2.46 -3.06 18.62
N THR A 80 1.96 -2.59 17.47
CA THR A 80 1.72 -1.16 17.28
C THR A 80 0.46 -0.73 18.05
N PRO A 81 0.37 0.51 18.53
CA PRO A 81 -0.79 0.93 19.34
C PRO A 81 -2.07 1.04 18.50
N LEU A 82 -3.20 0.67 19.09
CA LEU A 82 -4.51 1.18 18.70
C LEU A 82 -4.81 2.40 19.57
N ARG A 83 -5.19 3.51 18.94
CA ARG A 83 -5.50 4.75 19.64
C ARG A 83 -6.91 5.20 19.33
N ARG A 84 -7.53 5.93 20.26
CA ARG A 84 -8.83 6.56 20.05
C ARG A 84 -8.65 8.07 19.84
N ALA A 85 -9.17 8.59 18.74
CA ALA A 85 -9.06 10.00 18.33
C ALA A 85 -10.12 10.88 19.03
N ILE A 86 -10.06 10.95 20.35
CA ILE A 86 -11.08 11.62 21.18
C ILE A 86 -11.16 13.12 20.90
N HIS A 87 -10.04 13.76 20.61
CA HIS A 87 -10.03 15.21 20.37
C HIS A 87 -10.65 15.53 19.00
N LEU A 88 -10.45 14.66 17.99
CA LEU A 88 -11.13 14.75 16.71
C LEU A 88 -12.64 14.50 16.86
N GLU A 89 -13.06 13.48 17.61
CA GLU A 89 -14.48 13.20 17.90
C GLU A 89 -15.18 14.43 18.49
N ARG A 90 -14.53 15.06 19.48
CA ARG A 90 -15.05 16.28 20.13
C ARG A 90 -15.09 17.49 19.17
N HIS A 91 -14.06 17.66 18.36
CA HIS A 91 -13.98 18.74 17.36
C HIS A 91 -15.12 18.60 16.34
N LEU A 92 -15.39 17.41 15.86
CA LEU A 92 -16.45 17.12 14.90
C LEU A 92 -17.84 17.06 15.55
N LYS A 93 -17.92 17.05 16.90
CA LYS A 93 -19.18 16.87 17.66
C LYS A 93 -19.97 15.65 17.22
N THR A 94 -19.27 14.57 16.92
CA THR A 94 -19.86 13.32 16.41
C THR A 94 -20.13 12.33 17.53
N PRO A 95 -21.22 11.51 17.47
CA PRO A 95 -21.41 10.36 18.34
C PRO A 95 -20.53 9.16 17.95
N ALA A 96 -19.85 9.21 16.79
CA ALA A 96 -18.94 8.15 16.37
C ALA A 96 -17.72 8.04 17.28
N ARG A 97 -17.25 6.81 17.48
CA ARG A 97 -15.97 6.51 18.13
C ARG A 97 -14.94 6.20 17.04
N ILE A 98 -13.86 6.98 17.00
CA ILE A 98 -12.84 6.92 15.96
C ILE A 98 -11.58 6.28 16.52
N TYR A 99 -11.19 5.13 15.97
CA TYR A 99 -9.97 4.42 16.32
C TYR A 99 -8.99 4.43 15.14
N TYR A 100 -7.71 4.52 15.45
CA TYR A 100 -6.65 4.37 14.46
C TYR A 100 -5.57 3.42 14.90
N LYS A 101 -5.16 2.57 13.96
CA LYS A 101 -4.00 1.70 14.13
C LYS A 101 -2.76 2.49 13.74
N ASP A 102 -1.86 2.72 14.69
CA ASP A 102 -0.72 3.62 14.51
C ASP A 102 0.51 2.86 14.00
N GLU A 103 0.62 2.76 12.68
CA GLU A 103 1.76 2.11 12.00
C GLU A 103 2.96 3.06 11.80
N SER A 104 2.86 4.33 12.22
CA SER A 104 3.95 5.31 12.12
C SER A 104 5.10 5.07 13.09
N VAL A 105 4.90 4.20 14.08
CA VAL A 105 5.88 3.92 15.15
C VAL A 105 7.01 2.98 14.72
N SER A 106 6.96 2.43 13.51
CA SER A 106 8.04 1.58 13.00
C SER A 106 9.32 2.38 12.74
N PRO A 107 10.50 1.74 12.66
CA PRO A 107 11.76 2.43 12.37
C PRO A 107 11.75 3.24 11.07
N ALA A 108 10.99 2.80 10.05
CA ALA A 108 10.82 3.53 8.79
C ALA A 108 9.66 4.52 8.80
N GLY A 109 8.95 4.66 9.92
CA GLY A 109 7.85 5.60 10.10
C GLY A 109 6.57 5.26 9.34
N SER A 110 6.36 3.99 8.96
CA SER A 110 5.19 3.52 8.20
C SER A 110 4.93 2.02 8.39
N HIS A 111 3.81 1.52 7.84
CA HIS A 111 3.45 0.09 7.82
C HIS A 111 4.41 -0.82 7.03
N LYS A 112 5.22 -0.25 6.13
CA LYS A 112 5.97 -1.02 5.13
C LYS A 112 7.01 -2.01 5.68
N PRO A 113 7.67 -1.80 6.83
CA PRO A 113 8.58 -2.78 7.40
C PRO A 113 7.98 -4.16 7.66
N ASN A 114 6.67 -4.27 7.86
CA ASN A 114 6.00 -5.55 8.11
C ASN A 114 6.25 -6.56 6.97
N THR A 115 6.16 -6.12 5.71
CA THR A 115 6.46 -6.97 4.56
C THR A 115 7.94 -6.92 4.16
N ALA A 116 8.62 -5.78 4.35
CA ALA A 116 10.02 -5.65 3.97
C ALA A 116 10.92 -6.62 4.74
N VAL A 117 10.66 -6.83 6.04
CA VAL A 117 11.38 -7.82 6.85
C VAL A 117 11.11 -9.24 6.36
N ALA A 118 9.85 -9.57 6.09
CA ALA A 118 9.49 -10.89 5.58
C ALA A 118 10.15 -11.16 4.21
N GLN A 119 10.03 -10.23 3.25
CA GLN A 119 10.64 -10.40 1.94
C GLN A 119 12.16 -10.54 2.02
N ALA A 120 12.84 -9.71 2.83
CA ALA A 120 14.28 -9.81 3.01
C ALA A 120 14.68 -11.13 3.67
N TRP A 121 13.90 -11.63 4.63
CA TRP A 121 14.18 -12.90 5.30
C TRP A 121 14.06 -14.08 4.34
N TYR A 122 12.97 -14.20 3.57
CA TYR A 122 12.78 -15.28 2.59
C TYR A 122 13.88 -15.28 1.52
N ASN A 123 14.29 -14.11 1.02
CA ASN A 123 15.39 -13.99 0.09
C ASN A 123 16.71 -14.48 0.71
N LYS A 124 16.99 -14.10 1.96
CA LYS A 124 18.19 -14.55 2.66
C LYS A 124 18.22 -16.07 2.85
N GLN A 125 17.08 -16.70 3.17
CA GLN A 125 17.00 -18.15 3.32
C GLN A 125 17.39 -18.91 2.05
N GLU A 126 17.13 -18.33 0.87
CA GLU A 126 17.52 -18.88 -0.43
C GLU A 126 18.94 -18.46 -0.89
N GLY A 127 19.72 -17.82 -0.01
CA GLY A 127 21.09 -17.43 -0.29
C GLY A 127 21.22 -16.28 -1.28
N ILE A 128 20.18 -15.42 -1.38
CA ILE A 128 20.24 -14.16 -2.10
C ILE A 128 21.12 -13.17 -1.32
N GLU A 129 21.89 -12.37 -2.04
CA GLU A 129 22.85 -11.43 -1.49
C GLU A 129 22.41 -9.98 -1.61
N LYS A 130 21.57 -9.66 -2.63
CA LYS A 130 21.16 -8.31 -2.96
C LYS A 130 19.66 -8.25 -3.29
N LEU A 131 18.99 -7.19 -2.81
CA LEU A 131 17.64 -6.84 -3.23
C LEU A 131 17.65 -5.52 -4.01
N THR A 132 16.92 -5.51 -5.14
CA THR A 132 16.59 -4.31 -5.89
C THR A 132 15.13 -3.97 -5.69
N THR A 133 14.80 -2.68 -5.76
CA THR A 133 13.41 -2.24 -5.64
C THR A 133 13.20 -0.85 -6.21
N GLU A 134 11.94 -0.56 -6.51
CA GLU A 134 11.46 0.79 -6.77
C GLU A 134 11.05 1.50 -5.48
N THR A 135 10.90 2.82 -5.54
CA THR A 135 10.16 3.57 -4.52
C THR A 135 9.60 4.88 -5.09
N GLY A 136 8.33 5.16 -4.81
CA GLY A 136 7.69 6.43 -5.17
C GLY A 136 8.15 7.57 -4.27
N ALA A 137 7.53 7.69 -3.08
CA ALA A 137 7.83 8.75 -2.11
C ALA A 137 9.01 8.44 -1.16
N GLY A 138 9.60 7.24 -1.26
CA GLY A 138 10.74 6.80 -0.44
C GLY A 138 10.36 5.95 0.79
N GLN A 139 9.08 5.81 1.16
CA GLN A 139 8.69 5.00 2.32
C GLN A 139 9.04 3.52 2.13
N TRP A 140 8.81 2.96 0.95
CA TRP A 140 9.13 1.57 0.66
C TRP A 140 10.64 1.33 0.63
N GLY A 141 11.38 2.16 -0.11
CA GLY A 141 12.85 2.08 -0.16
C GLY A 141 13.48 2.17 1.23
N SER A 142 12.98 3.06 2.11
CA SER A 142 13.44 3.17 3.50
C SER A 142 13.15 1.89 4.31
N ALA A 143 11.98 1.28 4.14
CA ALA A 143 11.61 0.05 4.83
C ALA A 143 12.48 -1.13 4.39
N LEU A 144 12.74 -1.26 3.08
CA LEU A 144 13.60 -2.33 2.56
C LEU A 144 15.06 -2.12 2.95
N ALA A 145 15.57 -0.87 2.86
CA ALA A 145 16.94 -0.54 3.31
C ALA A 145 17.19 -0.95 4.77
N PHE A 146 16.24 -0.61 5.66
CA PHE A 146 16.26 -1.03 7.06
C PHE A 146 16.31 -2.57 7.19
N SER A 147 15.41 -3.27 6.49
CA SER A 147 15.28 -4.72 6.59
C SER A 147 16.50 -5.46 6.04
N CYS A 148 17.02 -5.02 4.89
CA CYS A 148 18.24 -5.58 4.30
C CYS A 148 19.43 -5.40 5.23
N LYS A 149 19.58 -4.22 5.87
CA LYS A 149 20.66 -3.98 6.82
C LYS A 149 20.63 -4.93 8.00
N LEU A 150 19.44 -5.20 8.57
CA LEU A 150 19.30 -6.14 9.69
C LEU A 150 19.63 -7.57 9.30
N LEU A 151 19.32 -7.94 8.07
CA LEU A 151 19.51 -9.30 7.57
C LEU A 151 20.83 -9.52 6.82
N GLY A 152 21.65 -8.48 6.68
CA GLY A 152 22.97 -8.57 6.02
C GLY A 152 22.89 -8.70 4.51
N LEU A 153 21.85 -8.13 3.88
CA LEU A 153 21.68 -8.06 2.44
C LEU A 153 22.10 -6.68 1.89
N GLU A 154 22.59 -6.65 0.67
CA GLU A 154 22.73 -5.41 -0.09
C GLU A 154 21.35 -4.93 -0.56
N CYS A 155 21.19 -3.61 -0.69
CA CYS A 155 19.93 -3.01 -1.13
C CYS A 155 20.21 -1.90 -2.15
N LYS A 156 19.56 -1.96 -3.32
CA LYS A 156 19.53 -0.87 -4.29
C LYS A 156 18.12 -0.43 -4.58
N VAL A 157 17.92 0.89 -4.54
CA VAL A 157 16.60 1.52 -4.62
C VAL A 157 16.55 2.48 -5.81
N TYR A 158 15.65 2.23 -6.75
CA TYR A 158 15.31 3.12 -7.85
C TYR A 158 14.18 4.05 -7.39
N MET A 159 14.51 5.30 -7.09
CA MET A 159 13.53 6.28 -6.59
C MET A 159 13.01 7.16 -7.70
N VAL A 160 11.70 7.29 -7.83
CA VAL A 160 11.08 8.20 -8.81
C VAL A 160 11.73 9.58 -8.74
N ARG A 161 12.26 10.08 -9.89
CA ARG A 161 13.15 11.26 -10.00
C ARG A 161 12.62 12.48 -9.26
N ILE A 162 11.37 12.85 -9.48
CA ILE A 162 10.79 14.01 -8.80
C ILE A 162 10.80 13.85 -7.27
N SER A 163 10.57 12.67 -6.77
CA SER A 163 10.62 12.39 -5.32
C SER A 163 12.06 12.35 -4.79
N PHE A 164 13.00 11.84 -5.59
CA PHE A 164 14.43 11.84 -5.25
C PHE A 164 14.95 13.25 -5.03
N GLU A 165 14.48 14.22 -5.82
CA GLU A 165 14.85 15.63 -5.71
C GLU A 165 14.12 16.32 -4.56
N GLN A 166 12.81 16.09 -4.42
CA GLN A 166 11.97 16.79 -3.44
C GLN A 166 12.07 16.24 -2.01
N LYS A 167 12.55 15.00 -1.84
CA LYS A 167 12.55 14.29 -0.54
C LYS A 167 13.95 13.81 -0.13
N PRO A 168 14.93 14.74 0.06
CA PRO A 168 16.31 14.37 0.34
C PRO A 168 16.48 13.56 1.63
N PHE A 169 15.63 13.78 2.65
CA PHE A 169 15.71 13.07 3.92
C PHE A 169 15.42 11.58 3.81
N ARG A 170 14.51 11.17 2.90
CA ARG A 170 14.28 9.75 2.62
C ARG A 170 15.51 9.07 2.04
N ARG A 171 16.19 9.74 1.09
CA ARG A 171 17.45 9.25 0.53
C ARG A 171 18.55 9.14 1.59
N ILE A 172 18.71 10.15 2.43
CA ILE A 172 19.70 10.16 3.53
C ILE A 172 19.42 8.98 4.47
N MET A 173 18.15 8.73 4.81
CA MET A 173 17.74 7.62 5.66
C MET A 173 18.13 6.27 5.04
N MET A 174 17.88 6.05 3.74
CA MET A 174 18.29 4.85 3.03
C MET A 174 19.81 4.66 3.04
N HIS A 175 20.59 5.71 2.73
CA HIS A 175 22.05 5.67 2.81
C HIS A 175 22.56 5.41 4.24
N THR A 176 21.89 5.93 5.27
CA THR A 176 22.26 5.67 6.67
C THR A 176 22.15 4.19 7.02
N TRP A 177 21.19 3.47 6.42
CA TRP A 177 21.08 2.02 6.53
C TRP A 177 21.91 1.26 5.49
N GLY A 178 22.73 1.95 4.68
CA GLY A 178 23.68 1.34 3.76
C GLY A 178 23.10 0.94 2.40
N ALA A 179 21.89 1.38 2.06
CA ALA A 179 21.33 1.16 0.74
C ALA A 179 21.89 2.15 -0.29
N ASP A 180 22.05 1.72 -1.53
CA ASP A 180 22.28 2.58 -2.69
C ASP A 180 20.94 3.06 -3.24
N CYS A 181 20.73 4.39 -3.29
CA CYS A 181 19.50 5.00 -3.79
C CYS A 181 19.81 5.93 -4.97
N VAL A 182 19.24 5.60 -6.13
CA VAL A 182 19.44 6.33 -7.40
C VAL A 182 18.14 6.88 -7.94
N PRO A 183 18.17 8.00 -8.71
CA PRO A 183 16.98 8.51 -9.37
C PRO A 183 16.56 7.59 -10.54
N SER A 184 15.26 7.42 -10.74
CA SER A 184 14.66 6.69 -11.88
C SER A 184 13.81 7.64 -12.72
N PRO A 185 13.99 7.64 -14.08
CA PRO A 185 14.90 6.78 -14.84
C PRO A 185 16.37 7.10 -14.64
N SER A 186 17.22 6.09 -14.78
CA SER A 186 18.68 6.16 -14.61
C SER A 186 19.44 5.69 -15.84
N GLU A 187 20.75 5.93 -15.88
CA GLU A 187 21.64 5.41 -16.93
C GLU A 187 22.15 3.98 -16.65
N PHE A 188 21.78 3.39 -15.52
CA PHE A 188 22.29 2.08 -15.10
C PHE A 188 21.63 0.91 -15.83
N THR A 189 20.39 1.08 -16.31
CA THR A 189 19.58 0.04 -16.95
C THR A 189 19.28 0.40 -18.42
N ASN A 190 18.92 -0.62 -19.22
CA ASN A 190 18.49 -0.36 -20.61
C ASN A 190 17.13 0.34 -20.61
N ALA A 191 16.22 -0.08 -19.72
CA ALA A 191 14.91 0.55 -19.56
C ALA A 191 15.04 2.04 -19.21
N GLY A 192 15.91 2.39 -18.26
CA GLY A 192 16.17 3.77 -17.86
C GLY A 192 16.75 4.61 -19.00
N ARG A 193 17.79 4.11 -19.68
CA ARG A 193 18.40 4.79 -20.83
C ARG A 193 17.41 5.06 -21.96
N ALA A 194 16.60 4.06 -22.33
CA ALA A 194 15.60 4.21 -23.40
C ALA A 194 14.56 5.30 -23.09
N ILE A 195 14.17 5.45 -21.83
CA ILE A 195 13.26 6.51 -21.39
C ILE A 195 13.95 7.88 -21.44
N LEU A 196 15.21 7.98 -20.96
CA LEU A 196 15.98 9.23 -20.96
C LEU A 196 16.28 9.74 -22.35
N GLU A 197 16.56 8.84 -23.30
CA GLU A 197 16.74 9.20 -24.72
C GLU A 197 15.47 9.80 -25.32
N ARG A 198 14.29 9.26 -24.97
CA ARG A 198 13.00 9.74 -25.48
C ARG A 198 12.49 10.98 -24.76
N ILE A 199 12.65 11.08 -23.45
CA ILE A 199 12.13 12.16 -22.60
C ILE A 199 13.18 12.49 -21.53
N PRO A 200 14.21 13.32 -21.84
CA PRO A 200 15.31 13.62 -20.92
C PRO A 200 14.88 14.22 -19.57
N ASP A 201 13.85 15.08 -19.59
CA ASP A 201 13.35 15.82 -18.42
C ASP A 201 12.15 15.15 -17.77
N THR A 202 11.93 13.86 -17.98
CA THR A 202 10.80 13.15 -17.36
C THR A 202 10.89 13.19 -15.85
N PRO A 203 9.77 13.45 -15.14
CA PRO A 203 9.71 13.36 -13.66
C PRO A 203 9.86 11.92 -13.15
N GLY A 204 9.81 10.94 -14.06
CA GLY A 204 9.77 9.52 -13.73
C GLY A 204 8.38 9.05 -13.29
N SER A 205 8.22 7.74 -13.23
CA SER A 205 7.01 7.08 -12.70
C SER A 205 7.39 5.83 -11.91
N LEU A 206 6.44 5.32 -11.14
CA LEU A 206 6.67 4.08 -10.39
C LEU A 206 6.86 2.89 -11.36
N GLY A 207 6.10 2.84 -12.47
CA GLY A 207 6.23 1.80 -13.48
C GLY A 207 7.62 1.77 -14.13
N ILE A 208 8.23 2.94 -14.40
CA ILE A 208 9.62 3.02 -14.92
C ILE A 208 10.61 2.47 -13.87
N ALA A 209 10.46 2.88 -12.61
CA ALA A 209 11.35 2.42 -11.54
C ALA A 209 11.23 0.91 -11.27
N ILE A 210 10.04 0.33 -11.44
CA ILE A 210 9.81 -1.12 -11.39
C ILE A 210 10.60 -1.82 -12.50
N SER A 211 10.47 -1.34 -13.77
CA SER A 211 11.19 -1.91 -14.91
C SER A 211 12.70 -1.93 -14.68
N GLU A 212 13.28 -0.83 -14.17
CA GLU A 212 14.72 -0.76 -13.86
C GLU A 212 15.14 -1.73 -12.75
N ALA A 213 14.35 -1.81 -11.68
CA ALA A 213 14.66 -2.69 -10.55
C ALA A 213 14.58 -4.19 -10.94
N ILE A 214 13.60 -4.57 -11.75
CA ILE A 214 13.46 -5.93 -12.28
C ILE A 214 14.60 -6.23 -13.25
N GLU A 215 14.93 -5.33 -14.18
CA GLU A 215 16.04 -5.52 -15.13
C GLU A 215 17.35 -5.82 -14.38
N GLU A 216 17.69 -5.03 -13.35
CA GLU A 216 18.91 -5.28 -12.58
C GLU A 216 18.88 -6.64 -11.86
N ALA A 217 17.72 -7.04 -11.35
CA ALA A 217 17.59 -8.34 -10.67
C ALA A 217 17.83 -9.52 -11.63
N VAL A 218 17.18 -9.49 -12.80
CA VAL A 218 17.26 -10.62 -13.76
C VAL A 218 18.58 -10.65 -14.54
N MET A 219 19.26 -9.53 -14.65
CA MET A 219 20.54 -9.43 -15.36
C MET A 219 21.76 -9.78 -14.49
N ASP A 220 21.59 -10.08 -13.19
CA ASP A 220 22.70 -10.54 -12.35
C ASP A 220 23.17 -11.95 -12.80
N PRO A 221 24.38 -12.08 -13.38
CA PRO A 221 24.85 -13.37 -13.91
C PRO A 221 25.09 -14.42 -12.82
N ARG A 222 25.16 -14.01 -11.55
CA ARG A 222 25.33 -14.92 -10.41
C ARG A 222 23.99 -15.45 -9.91
N GLY A 223 22.86 -14.86 -10.33
CA GLY A 223 21.55 -15.20 -9.82
C GLY A 223 21.34 -14.91 -8.33
N LYS A 224 22.13 -13.97 -7.76
CA LYS A 224 22.13 -13.62 -6.33
C LYS A 224 21.38 -12.32 -6.02
N THR A 225 20.78 -11.73 -7.03
CA THR A 225 19.94 -10.53 -6.90
C THR A 225 18.48 -10.91 -7.14
N ARG A 226 17.56 -10.36 -6.34
CA ARG A 226 16.10 -10.48 -6.53
C ARG A 226 15.44 -9.13 -6.38
N TYR A 227 14.26 -9.02 -6.97
CA TYR A 227 13.40 -7.86 -6.84
C TYR A 227 12.48 -8.00 -5.63
N SER A 228 12.19 -6.88 -4.98
CA SER A 228 11.21 -6.78 -3.90
C SER A 228 10.31 -5.57 -4.13
N LEU A 229 9.02 -5.69 -3.74
CA LEU A 229 8.05 -4.60 -3.92
C LEU A 229 7.19 -4.39 -2.68
N GLY A 230 6.71 -3.17 -2.52
CA GLY A 230 6.01 -2.73 -1.30
C GLY A 230 4.49 -2.80 -1.35
N SER A 231 3.89 -3.37 -2.42
CA SER A 231 2.43 -3.38 -2.61
C SER A 231 2.00 -4.37 -3.70
N VAL A 232 0.71 -4.43 -4.00
CA VAL A 232 0.07 -5.14 -5.12
C VAL A 232 -0.02 -6.65 -4.96
N LEU A 233 1.10 -7.37 -4.84
CA LEU A 233 1.13 -8.83 -4.82
C LEU A 233 0.57 -9.43 -3.53
N ASN A 234 -0.01 -10.63 -3.64
CA ASN A 234 -0.73 -11.29 -2.54
C ASN A 234 0.16 -11.50 -1.31
N HIS A 235 1.41 -11.95 -1.47
CA HIS A 235 2.33 -12.14 -0.35
C HIS A 235 2.61 -10.82 0.39
N VAL A 236 2.66 -9.69 -0.32
CA VAL A 236 2.81 -8.37 0.32
C VAL A 236 1.59 -8.02 1.15
N LEU A 237 0.37 -8.21 0.58
CA LEU A 237 -0.89 -7.94 1.27
C LEU A 237 -1.06 -8.87 2.48
N LEU A 238 -0.68 -10.14 2.34
CA LEU A 238 -0.67 -11.16 3.38
C LEU A 238 0.15 -10.72 4.60
N HIS A 239 1.43 -10.33 4.39
CA HIS A 239 2.32 -9.91 5.48
C HIS A 239 1.78 -8.72 6.28
N GLN A 240 1.03 -7.84 5.63
CA GLN A 240 0.45 -6.66 6.28
C GLN A 240 -0.73 -7.01 7.20
N THR A 241 -1.35 -8.18 7.05
CA THR A 241 -2.56 -8.53 7.84
C THR A 241 -2.34 -8.61 9.34
N ILE A 242 -1.09 -8.68 9.79
CA ILE A 242 -0.73 -8.54 11.21
C ILE A 242 -1.33 -7.25 11.83
N ILE A 243 -1.50 -6.18 11.02
CA ILE A 243 -2.09 -4.90 11.43
C ILE A 243 -3.53 -5.10 11.90
N GLY A 244 -4.37 -5.69 11.05
CA GLY A 244 -5.79 -5.91 11.35
C GLY A 244 -6.00 -6.99 12.41
N LEU A 245 -5.15 -8.01 12.46
CA LEU A 245 -5.19 -9.05 13.48
C LEU A 245 -4.89 -8.49 14.88
N GLU A 246 -3.89 -7.60 15.02
CA GLU A 246 -3.67 -6.87 16.27
C GLU A 246 -4.84 -5.95 16.60
N ALA A 247 -5.33 -5.17 15.60
CA ALA A 247 -6.44 -4.23 15.80
C ALA A 247 -7.69 -4.94 16.33
N LYS A 248 -8.02 -6.14 15.84
CA LYS A 248 -9.16 -6.94 16.35
C LYS A 248 -8.99 -7.31 17.84
N LYS A 249 -7.78 -7.68 18.28
CA LYS A 249 -7.50 -7.94 19.68
C LYS A 249 -7.60 -6.67 20.53
N GLN A 250 -7.07 -5.56 20.02
CA GLN A 250 -7.06 -4.27 20.72
C GLN A 250 -8.46 -3.64 20.84
N LEU A 251 -9.32 -3.81 19.84
CA LEU A 251 -10.72 -3.39 19.91
C LEU A 251 -11.49 -4.13 20.99
N LYS A 252 -11.18 -5.43 21.24
CA LYS A 252 -11.72 -6.17 22.39
C LYS A 252 -11.27 -5.55 23.70
N LEU A 253 -10.00 -5.11 23.82
CA LEU A 253 -9.52 -4.37 25.00
C LEU A 253 -10.24 -3.03 25.18
N ALA A 254 -10.63 -2.38 24.06
CA ALA A 254 -11.45 -1.19 24.07
C ALA A 254 -12.93 -1.46 24.38
N SER A 255 -13.32 -2.72 24.59
CA SER A 255 -14.70 -3.17 24.82
C SER A 255 -15.64 -2.89 23.65
N GLU A 256 -15.09 -2.75 22.43
CA GLU A 256 -15.91 -2.60 21.23
C GLU A 256 -16.41 -3.97 20.76
N LYS A 257 -17.72 -4.05 20.55
CA LYS A 257 -18.40 -5.30 20.15
C LYS A 257 -18.42 -5.50 18.63
N LYS A 258 -18.34 -4.40 17.88
CA LYS A 258 -18.38 -4.39 16.40
C LYS A 258 -17.57 -3.21 15.89
N VAL A 259 -17.23 -3.28 14.61
CA VAL A 259 -16.72 -2.15 13.81
C VAL A 259 -17.74 -1.89 12.72
N ASP A 260 -18.14 -0.63 12.53
CA ASP A 260 -19.12 -0.27 11.51
C ASP A 260 -18.44 0.17 10.20
N VAL A 261 -17.27 0.82 10.30
CA VAL A 261 -16.53 1.34 9.15
C VAL A 261 -15.04 1.05 9.30
N VAL A 262 -14.41 0.51 8.25
CA VAL A 262 -12.96 0.33 8.15
C VAL A 262 -12.43 1.14 6.98
N VAL A 263 -11.44 2.01 7.22
CA VAL A 263 -10.89 2.94 6.22
C VAL A 263 -9.37 2.78 6.10
N GLY A 264 -8.85 2.90 4.90
CA GLY A 264 -7.41 3.01 4.67
C GLY A 264 -7.08 3.57 3.30
N CYS A 265 -5.98 4.32 3.19
CA CYS A 265 -5.51 4.80 1.90
C CYS A 265 -4.89 3.64 1.10
N ALA A 266 -5.08 3.67 -0.22
CA ALA A 266 -4.63 2.62 -1.12
C ALA A 266 -3.98 3.21 -2.38
N GLY A 267 -2.69 2.91 -2.57
CA GLY A 267 -2.02 2.98 -3.85
C GLY A 267 -2.10 1.60 -4.49
N GLY A 268 -1.04 0.78 -4.39
CA GLY A 268 -1.14 -0.65 -4.73
C GLY A 268 -1.90 -1.50 -3.70
N GLY A 269 -2.25 -0.97 -2.52
CA GLY A 269 -3.20 -1.54 -1.58
C GLY A 269 -2.65 -2.16 -0.30
N SER A 270 -1.32 -2.25 -0.09
CA SER A 270 -0.74 -2.99 1.05
C SER A 270 -1.16 -2.46 2.42
N ASN A 271 -1.17 -1.14 2.60
CA ASN A 271 -1.62 -0.50 3.83
C ASN A 271 -3.09 -0.84 4.15
N PHE A 272 -3.95 -0.66 3.15
CA PHE A 272 -5.37 -0.89 3.28
C PHE A 272 -5.67 -2.37 3.56
N ALA A 273 -5.13 -3.29 2.76
CA ALA A 273 -5.30 -4.73 2.92
C ALA A 273 -4.87 -5.21 4.31
N GLY A 274 -3.75 -4.70 4.80
CA GLY A 274 -3.22 -5.06 6.11
C GLY A 274 -4.21 -4.85 7.26
N LEU A 275 -4.90 -3.71 7.26
CA LEU A 275 -5.96 -3.46 8.22
C LEU A 275 -7.24 -4.20 7.86
N ALA A 276 -7.68 -4.11 6.59
CA ALA A 276 -9.04 -4.42 6.18
C ALA A 276 -9.31 -5.93 6.00
N PHE A 277 -8.37 -6.74 5.49
CA PHE A 277 -8.62 -8.15 5.15
C PHE A 277 -9.19 -8.98 6.31
N PRO A 278 -8.70 -8.89 7.57
CA PRO A 278 -9.34 -9.58 8.68
C PRO A 278 -10.79 -9.16 8.96
N PHE A 279 -11.19 -7.94 8.57
CA PHE A 279 -12.57 -7.44 8.66
C PHE A 279 -13.41 -7.79 7.40
N VAL A 280 -12.78 -7.97 6.25
CA VAL A 280 -13.44 -8.55 5.06
C VAL A 280 -13.92 -9.97 5.39
N LEU A 281 -13.11 -10.77 6.09
CA LEU A 281 -13.55 -12.08 6.59
C LEU A 281 -14.80 -11.98 7.47
N ASP A 282 -14.83 -10.99 8.37
CA ASP A 282 -16.02 -10.79 9.21
C ASP A 282 -17.25 -10.42 8.37
N LYS A 283 -17.06 -9.56 7.34
CA LYS A 283 -18.14 -9.19 6.39
C LYS A 283 -18.64 -10.40 5.61
N ILE A 284 -17.75 -11.23 5.09
CA ILE A 284 -18.08 -12.48 4.41
C ILE A 284 -18.90 -13.39 5.33
N ASN A 285 -18.58 -13.42 6.61
CA ASN A 285 -19.29 -14.18 7.65
C ASN A 285 -20.57 -13.49 8.18
N GLY A 286 -21.01 -12.40 7.54
CA GLY A 286 -22.30 -11.74 7.81
C GLY A 286 -22.25 -10.47 8.66
N ALA A 287 -21.06 -10.01 9.08
CA ALA A 287 -20.96 -8.74 9.78
C ALA A 287 -21.28 -7.55 8.85
N GLN A 288 -22.03 -6.58 9.37
CA GLN A 288 -22.38 -5.36 8.65
C GLN A 288 -21.25 -4.34 8.83
N ILE A 289 -20.30 -4.34 7.91
CA ILE A 289 -19.12 -3.46 7.93
C ILE A 289 -19.00 -2.77 6.58
N GLU A 290 -18.89 -1.45 6.59
CA GLU A 290 -18.51 -0.67 5.43
C GLU A 290 -16.97 -0.65 5.34
N ILE A 291 -16.40 -1.05 4.20
CA ILE A 291 -14.94 -1.15 4.00
C ILE A 291 -14.55 -0.23 2.85
N ILE A 292 -13.76 0.81 3.17
CA ILE A 292 -13.54 1.96 2.29
C ILE A 292 -12.04 2.11 1.99
N PRO A 293 -11.55 1.61 0.86
CA PRO A 293 -10.25 2.05 0.33
C PRO A 293 -10.37 3.48 -0.20
N THR A 294 -9.36 4.31 0.09
CA THR A 294 -9.34 5.71 -0.37
C THR A 294 -8.17 5.96 -1.30
N GLU A 295 -8.40 6.78 -2.33
CA GLU A 295 -7.42 7.13 -3.35
C GLU A 295 -7.46 8.63 -3.72
N PRO A 296 -6.45 9.17 -4.43
CA PRO A 296 -6.51 10.53 -4.95
C PRO A 296 -7.42 10.63 -6.18
N GLU A 297 -8.19 11.71 -6.30
CA GLU A 297 -8.89 12.09 -7.56
C GLU A 297 -7.93 12.25 -8.75
N ALA A 298 -6.68 12.57 -8.47
CA ALA A 298 -5.64 12.68 -9.49
C ALA A 298 -5.12 11.31 -10.01
N CYS A 299 -5.42 10.22 -9.28
CA CYS A 299 -5.05 8.85 -9.64
C CYS A 299 -6.20 7.90 -9.25
N PRO A 300 -7.36 7.98 -9.93
CA PRO A 300 -8.61 7.34 -9.54
C PRO A 300 -8.69 5.89 -10.04
N THR A 301 -7.74 5.08 -9.65
CA THR A 301 -7.57 3.69 -10.12
C THR A 301 -8.78 2.82 -9.80
N MET A 302 -9.30 2.88 -8.57
CA MET A 302 -10.41 2.05 -8.12
C MET A 302 -11.78 2.63 -8.48
N THR A 303 -11.90 3.96 -8.53
CA THR A 303 -13.20 4.64 -8.75
C THR A 303 -13.49 4.85 -10.23
N ARG A 304 -12.47 4.93 -11.10
CA ARG A 304 -12.64 5.21 -12.53
C ARG A 304 -11.90 4.24 -13.46
N GLY A 305 -10.86 3.53 -12.96
CA GLY A 305 -10.18 2.49 -13.72
C GLY A 305 -11.09 1.27 -13.95
N PRO A 306 -11.13 0.69 -15.16
CA PRO A 306 -11.84 -0.57 -15.41
C PRO A 306 -11.12 -1.75 -14.72
N PHE A 307 -11.87 -2.80 -14.40
CA PHE A 307 -11.29 -4.08 -14.05
C PHE A 307 -10.81 -4.77 -15.33
N ALA A 308 -9.51 -4.88 -15.52
CA ALA A 308 -8.87 -5.35 -16.74
C ALA A 308 -7.58 -6.12 -16.43
N TYR A 309 -7.07 -6.90 -17.38
CA TYR A 309 -5.69 -7.33 -17.34
C TYR A 309 -4.79 -6.16 -17.73
N ASP A 310 -3.72 -5.94 -16.97
CA ASP A 310 -2.72 -4.94 -17.28
C ASP A 310 -1.36 -5.34 -16.70
N PHE A 311 -0.29 -4.75 -17.25
CA PHE A 311 1.07 -4.95 -16.74
C PHE A 311 1.28 -4.16 -15.44
N GLY A 312 2.14 -4.68 -14.58
CA GLY A 312 2.53 -3.99 -13.35
C GLY A 312 3.55 -2.87 -13.56
N ASP A 313 4.18 -2.81 -14.73
CA ASP A 313 5.26 -1.88 -15.08
C ASP A 313 5.12 -1.30 -16.48
N THR A 314 5.82 -0.19 -16.74
CA THR A 314 5.71 0.55 -18.02
C THR A 314 6.40 -0.15 -19.20
N ALA A 315 7.39 -0.99 -18.95
CA ALA A 315 8.14 -1.71 -19.99
C ALA A 315 7.57 -3.11 -20.28
N GLU A 316 6.41 -3.46 -19.72
CA GLU A 316 5.72 -4.73 -19.96
C GLU A 316 6.57 -5.96 -19.58
N THR A 317 7.40 -5.82 -18.55
CA THR A 317 8.29 -6.90 -18.06
C THR A 317 7.64 -7.78 -17.02
N THR A 318 6.54 -7.32 -16.41
CA THR A 318 5.75 -8.08 -15.44
C THR A 318 4.67 -8.90 -16.14
N PRO A 319 4.13 -9.94 -15.47
CA PRO A 319 2.90 -10.59 -15.92
C PRO A 319 1.71 -9.62 -16.01
N LEU A 320 0.75 -9.95 -16.86
CA LEU A 320 -0.57 -9.33 -16.90
C LEU A 320 -1.36 -9.75 -15.65
N MET A 321 -1.82 -8.79 -14.86
CA MET A 321 -2.60 -9.03 -13.66
C MET A 321 -4.05 -8.52 -13.80
N PRO A 322 -5.06 -9.27 -13.32
CA PRO A 322 -6.45 -8.81 -13.32
C PRO A 322 -6.66 -7.79 -12.20
N MET A 323 -6.75 -6.51 -12.54
CA MET A 323 -6.83 -5.42 -11.58
C MET A 323 -7.63 -4.22 -12.12
N HIS A 324 -8.11 -3.36 -11.24
CA HIS A 324 -8.52 -2.03 -11.67
C HIS A 324 -7.28 -1.26 -12.09
N SER A 325 -7.30 -0.67 -13.29
CA SER A 325 -6.14 0.00 -13.85
C SER A 325 -6.52 1.24 -14.66
N LEU A 326 -5.60 2.21 -14.66
CA LEU A 326 -5.62 3.41 -15.53
C LEU A 326 -4.77 3.22 -16.81
N GLY A 327 -4.19 2.02 -17.00
CA GLY A 327 -3.24 1.70 -18.06
C GLY A 327 -1.78 1.86 -17.61
N HIS A 328 -0.92 0.87 -17.94
CA HIS A 328 0.48 0.81 -17.48
C HIS A 328 1.37 1.96 -17.98
N THR A 329 0.93 2.71 -18.99
CA THR A 329 1.61 3.93 -19.47
C THR A 329 1.18 5.20 -18.73
N PHE A 330 0.19 5.12 -17.83
CA PHE A 330 -0.28 6.26 -17.05
C PHE A 330 0.82 6.86 -16.19
N VAL A 331 1.04 8.16 -16.35
CA VAL A 331 1.97 8.95 -15.54
C VAL A 331 1.16 9.85 -14.60
N PRO A 332 1.09 9.53 -13.31
CA PRO A 332 0.31 10.34 -12.36
C PRO A 332 0.84 11.76 -12.26
N PRO A 333 -0.05 12.77 -12.12
CA PRO A 333 0.37 14.15 -11.86
C PRO A 333 1.16 14.25 -10.56
N PRO A 334 1.99 15.29 -10.38
CA PRO A 334 2.94 15.41 -9.25
C PRO A 334 2.25 15.86 -7.95
N ILE A 335 1.22 15.13 -7.50
CA ILE A 335 0.61 15.33 -6.19
C ILE A 335 1.54 14.86 -5.07
N HIS A 336 1.40 15.41 -3.86
CA HIS A 336 2.30 15.13 -2.74
C HIS A 336 2.11 13.76 -2.08
N ALA A 337 1.02 13.04 -2.34
CA ALA A 337 0.79 11.66 -1.89
C ALA A 337 1.47 10.64 -2.82
N GLY A 338 2.79 10.67 -2.90
CA GLY A 338 3.59 9.87 -3.84
C GLY A 338 3.37 8.35 -3.73
N GLY A 339 3.05 7.84 -2.54
CA GLY A 339 2.74 6.42 -2.30
C GLY A 339 1.38 5.96 -2.83
N LEU A 340 0.51 6.89 -3.29
CA LEU A 340 -0.77 6.58 -3.91
C LEU A 340 -0.77 6.80 -5.43
N ARG A 341 0.39 7.06 -6.03
CA ARG A 341 0.57 7.37 -7.46
C ARG A 341 0.95 6.11 -8.24
N TYR A 342 0.01 5.18 -8.35
CA TYR A 342 0.20 3.93 -9.10
C TYR A 342 -1.01 3.66 -9.99
N HIS A 343 -0.79 3.21 -11.23
CA HIS A 343 -1.85 3.02 -12.22
C HIS A 343 -2.77 1.83 -11.92
N GLY A 344 -2.33 0.87 -11.09
CA GLY A 344 -3.06 -0.35 -10.77
C GLY A 344 -3.25 -0.55 -9.26
N ILE A 345 -3.99 -1.59 -8.88
CA ILE A 345 -4.17 -2.00 -7.50
C ILE A 345 -4.16 -3.53 -7.37
N GLY A 346 -3.80 -4.05 -6.20
CA GLY A 346 -3.70 -5.49 -5.96
C GLY A 346 -4.92 -6.29 -6.42
N PRO A 347 -4.73 -7.42 -7.12
CA PRO A 347 -5.81 -8.26 -7.65
C PRO A 347 -6.85 -8.67 -6.61
N LEU A 348 -6.43 -9.01 -5.37
CA LEU A 348 -7.35 -9.37 -4.28
C LEU A 348 -8.27 -8.20 -3.88
N ILE A 349 -7.76 -6.97 -3.88
CA ILE A 349 -8.57 -5.77 -3.59
C ILE A 349 -9.52 -5.52 -4.75
N SER A 350 -9.02 -5.59 -5.98
CA SER A 350 -9.84 -5.42 -7.19
C SER A 350 -11.00 -6.42 -7.21
N GLN A 351 -10.74 -7.69 -6.93
CA GLN A 351 -11.78 -8.71 -6.88
C GLN A 351 -12.78 -8.44 -5.75
N ALA A 352 -12.31 -8.00 -4.58
CA ALA A 352 -13.20 -7.64 -3.47
C ALA A 352 -14.09 -6.43 -3.79
N ILE A 353 -13.62 -5.48 -4.59
CA ILE A 353 -14.43 -4.37 -5.13
C ILE A 353 -15.47 -4.91 -6.12
N VAL A 354 -15.06 -5.77 -7.06
CA VAL A 354 -15.96 -6.41 -8.02
C VAL A 354 -17.07 -7.19 -7.32
N GLU A 355 -16.74 -7.90 -6.22
CA GLU A 355 -17.71 -8.61 -5.38
C GLU A 355 -18.68 -7.69 -4.60
N GLY A 356 -18.37 -6.39 -4.46
CA GLY A 356 -19.12 -5.45 -3.62
C GLY A 356 -18.75 -5.51 -2.13
N LEU A 357 -17.66 -6.18 -1.79
CA LEU A 357 -17.16 -6.24 -0.41
C LEU A 357 -16.55 -4.92 0.06
N MET A 358 -16.07 -4.09 -0.88
CA MET A 358 -15.42 -2.81 -0.65
C MET A 358 -16.03 -1.71 -1.51
N SER A 359 -16.06 -0.47 -0.99
CA SER A 359 -16.63 0.72 -1.65
C SER A 359 -15.59 1.83 -1.72
N PRO A 360 -14.82 1.96 -2.81
CA PRO A 360 -13.73 2.92 -2.92
C PRO A 360 -14.24 4.37 -2.94
N LYS A 361 -13.44 5.30 -2.38
CA LYS A 361 -13.67 6.75 -2.43
C LYS A 361 -12.41 7.47 -2.89
N ALA A 362 -12.58 8.49 -3.73
CA ALA A 362 -11.52 9.37 -4.17
C ALA A 362 -11.62 10.76 -3.52
N PHE A 363 -10.49 11.41 -3.28
CA PHE A 363 -10.41 12.71 -2.64
C PHE A 363 -9.41 13.63 -3.33
N HIS A 364 -9.76 14.91 -3.43
CA HIS A 364 -8.86 15.98 -3.84
C HIS A 364 -7.78 16.25 -2.79
N GLN A 365 -6.57 16.64 -3.25
CA GLN A 365 -5.46 16.83 -2.33
C GLN A 365 -5.64 18.00 -1.36
N ILE A 366 -6.34 19.08 -1.75
CA ILE A 366 -6.62 20.21 -0.85
C ILE A 366 -7.46 19.73 0.32
N LYS A 367 -8.57 19.02 0.06
CA LYS A 367 -9.39 18.41 1.12
C LYS A 367 -8.59 17.46 2.01
N CYS A 368 -7.67 16.70 1.45
CA CYS A 368 -6.80 15.82 2.22
C CYS A 368 -5.88 16.61 3.16
N TYR A 369 -5.26 17.69 2.69
CA TYR A 369 -4.42 18.55 3.54
C TYR A 369 -5.22 19.30 4.60
N GLU A 370 -6.42 19.80 4.30
CA GLU A 370 -7.33 20.38 5.31
C GLU A 370 -7.66 19.36 6.41
N SER A 371 -7.91 18.12 6.02
CA SER A 371 -8.16 17.00 6.94
C SER A 371 -6.92 16.67 7.77
N ALA A 372 -5.72 16.68 7.16
CA ALA A 372 -4.45 16.46 7.83
C ALA A 372 -4.14 17.57 8.85
N ILE A 373 -4.43 18.84 8.52
CA ILE A 373 -4.28 19.97 9.44
C ILE A 373 -5.26 19.87 10.61
N THR A 374 -6.53 19.52 10.32
CA THR A 374 -7.54 19.25 11.36
C THR A 374 -7.06 18.15 12.30
N TRP A 375 -6.56 17.06 11.76
CA TRP A 375 -5.97 15.95 12.52
C TRP A 375 -4.79 16.41 13.37
N ALA A 376 -3.82 17.12 12.79
CA ALA A 376 -2.64 17.57 13.51
C ALA A 376 -2.98 18.52 14.67
N ARG A 377 -3.99 19.38 14.48
CA ARG A 377 -4.45 20.34 15.50
C ARG A 377 -5.31 19.69 16.59
N THR A 378 -5.89 18.54 16.33
CA THR A 378 -6.71 17.80 17.32
C THR A 378 -5.92 16.69 18.00
N GLU A 379 -5.22 15.83 17.25
CA GLU A 379 -4.54 14.64 17.78
C GLU A 379 -3.01 14.83 17.96
N GLY A 380 -2.45 15.97 17.52
CA GLY A 380 -1.06 16.37 17.79
C GLY A 380 -0.01 15.65 16.93
N THR A 381 -0.40 14.82 15.97
CA THR A 381 0.53 14.11 15.08
C THR A 381 0.39 14.56 13.63
N ILE A 382 1.52 14.70 12.92
CA ILE A 382 1.54 15.06 11.51
C ILE A 382 1.55 13.77 10.69
N CYS A 383 0.48 13.52 9.93
CA CYS A 383 0.33 12.32 9.12
C CYS A 383 1.06 12.44 7.78
N ALA A 384 1.40 11.30 7.19
CA ALA A 384 1.85 11.27 5.80
C ALA A 384 0.72 11.77 4.86
N PRO A 385 1.06 12.45 3.75
CA PRO A 385 0.06 12.89 2.77
C PRO A 385 -0.82 11.76 2.24
N GLU A 386 -0.31 10.54 2.19
CA GLU A 386 -1.09 9.34 1.87
C GLU A 386 -2.17 9.07 2.93
N THR A 387 -1.79 9.13 4.21
CA THR A 387 -2.71 8.87 5.34
C THR A 387 -3.85 9.91 5.40
N SER A 388 -3.60 11.13 4.92
CA SER A 388 -4.62 12.19 4.92
C SER A 388 -5.87 11.84 4.12
N HIS A 389 -5.74 10.99 3.08
CA HIS A 389 -6.88 10.50 2.29
C HIS A 389 -7.80 9.61 3.15
N ALA A 390 -7.21 8.75 4.00
CA ALA A 390 -8.00 7.99 4.96
C ALA A 390 -8.66 8.89 6.01
N ILE A 391 -7.94 9.89 6.51
CA ILE A 391 -8.48 10.85 7.50
C ILE A 391 -9.63 11.66 6.90
N ALA A 392 -9.55 12.08 5.62
CA ALA A 392 -10.65 12.77 4.93
C ALA A 392 -11.92 11.90 4.90
N SER A 393 -11.79 10.63 4.58
CA SER A 393 -12.92 9.69 4.62
C SER A 393 -13.47 9.48 6.02
N VAL A 394 -12.59 9.37 7.03
CA VAL A 394 -12.99 9.24 8.44
C VAL A 394 -13.79 10.45 8.91
N ILE A 395 -13.37 11.66 8.55
CA ILE A 395 -14.09 12.90 8.87
C ILE A 395 -15.46 12.90 8.19
N ASP A 396 -15.56 12.49 6.92
CA ASP A 396 -16.82 12.40 6.21
C ASP A 396 -17.79 11.38 6.88
N GLU A 397 -17.28 10.18 7.24
CA GLU A 397 -18.10 9.17 7.93
C GLU A 397 -18.51 9.61 9.35
N ALA A 398 -17.65 10.33 10.06
CA ALA A 398 -17.98 10.88 11.38
C ALA A 398 -19.02 12.00 11.29
N ASN A 399 -18.96 12.84 10.26
CA ASN A 399 -19.97 13.86 9.99
C ASN A 399 -21.32 13.23 9.59
N LYS A 400 -21.29 12.18 8.76
CA LYS A 400 -22.48 11.41 8.41
C LYS A 400 -23.13 10.80 9.66
N ALA A 401 -22.34 10.19 10.55
CA ALA A 401 -22.83 9.66 11.82
C ALA A 401 -23.49 10.74 12.69
N ARG A 402 -22.93 11.96 12.72
CA ARG A 402 -23.50 13.10 13.43
C ARG A 402 -24.84 13.52 12.82
N GLU A 403 -24.93 13.64 11.50
CA GLU A 403 -26.13 14.05 10.79
C GLU A 403 -27.27 13.03 10.94
N GLU A 404 -26.92 11.75 10.93
CA GLU A 404 -27.85 10.64 11.15
C GLU A 404 -28.19 10.41 12.64
N GLY A 405 -27.45 11.03 13.58
CA GLY A 405 -27.60 10.81 15.01
C GLY A 405 -27.25 9.38 15.44
N THR A 406 -26.40 8.67 14.68
CA THR A 406 -26.07 7.26 14.91
C THR A 406 -24.69 7.09 15.51
N GLU A 407 -24.57 6.20 16.51
CA GLU A 407 -23.27 5.76 17.03
C GLU A 407 -22.64 4.79 16.04
N LYS A 408 -21.41 5.09 15.59
CA LYS A 408 -20.58 4.20 14.76
C LYS A 408 -19.21 4.01 15.35
N VAL A 409 -18.64 2.84 15.17
CA VAL A 409 -17.22 2.57 15.43
C VAL A 409 -16.48 2.63 14.09
N ILE A 410 -15.64 3.64 13.94
CA ILE A 410 -14.82 3.89 12.75
C ILE A 410 -13.38 3.51 13.08
N LEU A 411 -12.80 2.61 12.30
CA LEU A 411 -11.41 2.18 12.41
C LEU A 411 -10.64 2.55 11.14
N PHE A 412 -9.48 3.18 11.28
CA PHE A 412 -8.62 3.43 10.12
C PHE A 412 -7.15 3.11 10.38
N ASN A 413 -6.37 2.94 9.31
CA ASN A 413 -4.94 2.76 9.41
C ASN A 413 -4.21 4.10 9.28
N TYR A 414 -3.51 4.50 10.35
CA TYR A 414 -2.57 5.60 10.33
C TYR A 414 -1.25 5.06 9.77
N SER A 415 -1.16 5.05 8.43
CA SER A 415 -0.19 4.29 7.66
C SER A 415 1.25 4.75 7.80
N GLY A 416 1.47 6.04 8.18
CA GLY A 416 2.78 6.62 8.39
C GLY A 416 2.71 8.07 8.84
N HIS A 417 3.83 8.57 9.42
CA HIS A 417 3.99 9.97 9.78
C HIS A 417 4.43 10.83 8.60
N GLY A 418 4.14 12.14 8.67
CA GLY A 418 4.48 13.15 7.65
C GLY A 418 5.75 13.96 7.92
N LEU A 419 6.55 13.59 8.93
CA LEU A 419 7.73 14.39 9.33
C LEU A 419 8.80 14.51 8.23
N MET A 420 8.83 13.58 7.28
CA MET A 420 9.70 13.63 6.11
C MET A 420 9.02 14.25 4.87
N ASP A 421 7.78 14.73 5.01
CA ASP A 421 6.93 15.20 3.91
C ASP A 421 6.41 16.64 4.18
N LEU A 422 7.07 17.38 5.08
CA LEU A 422 6.65 18.72 5.50
C LEU A 422 6.61 19.75 4.35
N ALA A 423 7.41 19.56 3.30
CA ALA A 423 7.36 20.42 2.10
C ALA A 423 5.96 20.46 1.44
N GLY A 424 5.19 19.36 1.51
CA GLY A 424 3.82 19.37 1.03
C GLY A 424 2.88 20.21 1.91
N TYR A 425 3.11 20.20 3.22
CA TYR A 425 2.37 21.05 4.17
C TYR A 425 2.74 22.53 3.99
N GLU A 426 4.02 22.85 3.75
CA GLU A 426 4.47 24.20 3.45
C GLU A 426 3.73 24.75 2.22
N LYS A 427 3.74 24.03 1.10
CA LYS A 427 2.99 24.41 -0.10
C LYS A 427 1.49 24.59 0.13
N PHE A 428 0.89 23.76 0.99
CA PHE A 428 -0.50 23.96 1.37
C PHE A 428 -0.73 25.31 2.07
N PHE A 429 0.13 25.66 3.04
CA PHE A 429 0.01 26.95 3.74
C PHE A 429 0.30 28.16 2.86
N GLU A 430 1.16 28.02 1.86
CA GLU A 430 1.47 29.05 0.87
C GLU A 430 0.40 29.18 -0.23
N GLY A 431 -0.59 28.27 -0.26
CA GLY A 431 -1.65 28.26 -1.26
C GLY A 431 -1.16 27.80 -2.66
N GLU A 432 -0.04 27.08 -2.72
CA GLU A 432 0.56 26.61 -3.96
C GLU A 432 0.00 25.24 -4.44
N LEU A 433 -0.79 24.57 -3.60
CA LEU A 433 -1.43 23.32 -4.01
C LEU A 433 -2.67 23.60 -4.85
N SER A 434 -2.84 22.81 -5.89
CA SER A 434 -4.04 22.80 -6.74
C SER A 434 -4.65 21.42 -6.78
N ASP A 435 -5.96 21.35 -6.83
CA ASP A 435 -6.67 20.11 -7.10
C ASP A 435 -6.53 19.74 -8.58
N TYR A 436 -6.49 18.44 -8.82
CA TYR A 436 -6.49 17.88 -10.16
C TYR A 436 -7.44 16.68 -10.20
N SER A 437 -8.35 16.68 -11.15
CA SER A 437 -9.16 15.53 -11.53
C SER A 437 -8.71 15.06 -12.90
N LEU A 438 -8.44 13.76 -13.05
CA LEU A 438 -8.05 13.19 -14.35
C LEU A 438 -9.16 13.41 -15.36
N PRO A 439 -8.93 14.16 -16.49
CA PRO A 439 -9.95 14.39 -17.51
C PRO A 439 -10.37 13.08 -18.18
N ASP A 440 -11.64 12.97 -18.60
CA ASP A 440 -12.16 11.76 -19.25
C ASP A 440 -11.45 11.45 -20.57
N GLU A 441 -11.03 12.47 -21.30
CA GLU A 441 -10.30 12.30 -22.57
C GLU A 441 -8.88 11.75 -22.34
N GLU A 442 -8.19 12.24 -21.30
CA GLU A 442 -6.88 11.70 -20.91
C GLU A 442 -7.00 10.26 -20.41
N LEU A 443 -7.99 9.99 -19.55
CA LEU A 443 -8.26 8.62 -19.10
C LEU A 443 -8.49 7.69 -20.30
N LYS A 444 -9.32 8.06 -21.26
CA LYS A 444 -9.54 7.26 -22.47
C LYS A 444 -8.25 7.00 -23.22
N ALA A 445 -7.38 8.02 -23.39
CA ALA A 445 -6.09 7.87 -24.06
C ALA A 445 -5.17 6.86 -23.33
N PHE A 446 -5.11 6.91 -22.00
CA PHE A 446 -4.33 5.94 -21.23
C PHE A 446 -4.91 4.53 -21.30
N LEU A 447 -6.23 4.38 -21.38
CA LEU A 447 -6.88 3.08 -21.48
C LEU A 447 -6.76 2.43 -22.88
N GLU A 448 -6.29 3.16 -23.90
CA GLU A 448 -6.06 2.56 -25.24
C GLU A 448 -5.06 1.39 -25.17
N VAL A 449 -4.03 1.48 -24.32
CA VAL A 449 -2.97 0.45 -24.23
C VAL A 449 -3.49 -0.89 -23.69
N ILE A 450 -4.60 -0.89 -22.96
CA ILE A 450 -5.19 -2.14 -22.40
C ILE A 450 -6.36 -2.68 -23.22
N LYS A 451 -6.75 -2.03 -24.31
CA LYS A 451 -7.93 -2.45 -25.10
C LYS A 451 -7.78 -3.82 -25.75
N GLU A 452 -6.59 -4.09 -26.26
CA GLU A 452 -6.26 -5.33 -26.97
C GLU A 452 -5.77 -6.43 -26.03
N LEU A 453 -5.56 -6.10 -24.73
CA LEU A 453 -5.17 -7.08 -23.74
C LEU A 453 -6.34 -8.01 -23.39
N PRO A 454 -6.07 -9.23 -22.87
CA PRO A 454 -7.10 -10.14 -22.40
C PRO A 454 -8.03 -9.44 -21.43
N LYS A 455 -9.30 -9.84 -21.41
CA LYS A 455 -10.30 -9.28 -20.48
C LYS A 455 -10.61 -10.29 -19.38
N PRO A 456 -10.49 -9.91 -18.10
CA PRO A 456 -10.88 -10.80 -17.03
C PRO A 456 -12.40 -11.01 -17.04
N GLU A 457 -12.81 -12.22 -16.70
CA GLU A 457 -14.22 -12.53 -16.49
C GLU A 457 -14.70 -11.84 -15.19
N ILE A 458 -15.78 -11.08 -15.27
CA ILE A 458 -16.38 -10.44 -14.09
C ILE A 458 -17.26 -11.48 -13.38
N ARG A 459 -16.75 -12.01 -12.27
CA ARG A 459 -17.46 -12.95 -11.41
C ARG A 459 -17.94 -12.26 -10.14
N LYS A 460 -19.23 -12.37 -9.85
CA LYS A 460 -19.87 -11.79 -8.66
C LYS A 460 -20.76 -12.81 -7.99
N SER A 461 -20.67 -12.92 -6.68
CA SER A 461 -21.55 -13.79 -5.89
C SER A 461 -22.98 -13.23 -5.77
N GLY A 462 -23.15 -11.92 -5.97
CA GLY A 462 -24.43 -11.22 -5.80
C GLY A 462 -24.94 -11.15 -4.36
N ARG A 463 -24.04 -11.36 -3.36
CA ARG A 463 -24.41 -11.37 -1.93
C ARG A 463 -24.22 -10.02 -1.22
N TRP A 464 -23.49 -9.08 -1.82
CA TRP A 464 -23.05 -7.80 -1.20
C TRP A 464 -23.57 -6.58 -1.94
#